data_811c6aa9e481dd2af5d0a2acf4ddb029
#
_entry.id   811c6aa9e481dd2af5d0a2acf4ddb029
#
_cell.length_a   1.000
_cell.length_b   1.000
_cell.length_c   1.000
_cell.angle_alpha   90.00
_cell.angle_beta   90.00
_cell.angle_gamma   90.00
#
_symmetry.space_group_name_H-M   'P 1'
#
loop_
_entity.id
_entity.type
_entity.pdbx_description
1 polymer ?
#
loop_
_entity_poly.entity_id
_entity_poly.type
_entity_poly.pdbx_seq_one_letter_code
_entity_poly.pdbx_strand_id
1 'polypeptide(L)'
;MAQTTFSGPVLEGKEGVNIETKSSNYTVTTGDSGKTFVSSTDGVVFTLPAIAIGYSFKFVNNAPHGANALTLSPNASDGITYAGSSTDDKDLINTKATSKQGDFVVISSLDGTAAWQVTQVRGTFAKES
;
A
#
# COMPACT_ATOMS: atom_id res chain seq x y z
N MET A 1 13.44 -27.38 -25.02
CA MET A 1 12.89 -27.07 -24.63
C MET A 1 12.55 -26.62 -24.04
N ALA A 2 12.84 -26.62 -24.09
CA ALA A 2 12.38 -26.07 -23.53
C ALA A 2 12.18 -25.51 -22.92
N GLN A 3 12.35 -25.16 -22.94
CA GLN A 3 12.02 -24.50 -22.45
C GLN A 3 11.51 -23.92 -22.10
N THR A 4 11.91 -24.03 -22.22
CA THR A 4 11.32 -23.36 -21.86
C THR A 4 10.89 -22.89 -21.41
N THR A 5 11.28 -23.02 -21.42
CA THR A 5 10.73 -22.49 -20.97
C THR A 5 10.31 -22.02 -20.46
N PHE A 6 10.54 -21.98 -20.20
CA PHE A 6 9.92 -21.39 -19.67
C PHE A 6 9.77 -20.98 -19.08
N SER A 7 10.24 -21.29 -19.21
CA SER A 7 9.95 -20.77 -18.55
C SER A 7 9.97 -20.12 -17.96
N GLY A 8 10.17 -20.21 -17.98
CA GLY A 8 9.94 -19.42 -17.28
C GLY A 8 9.97 -18.35 -17.27
N PRO A 9 10.48 -18.05 -17.60
CA PRO A 9 10.49 -16.76 -17.38
C PRO A 9 9.87 -15.82 -17.42
N VAL A 10 10.17 -15.67 -17.85
CA VAL A 10 8.91 -15.12 -17.48
C VAL A 10 8.96 -14.47 -16.14
N LEU A 11 9.64 -15.06 -15.25
CA LEU A 11 9.65 -14.62 -13.87
C LEU A 11 10.31 -13.26 -13.69
N GLU A 12 11.34 -13.03 -14.45
CA GLU A 12 12.08 -11.79 -14.33
C GLU A 12 11.22 -10.61 -14.71
N GLY A 13 10.42 -10.74 -15.73
CA GLY A 13 9.55 -9.69 -16.14
C GLY A 13 8.56 -9.27 -15.07
N LYS A 14 8.21 -10.19 -14.20
CA LYS A 14 7.21 -9.92 -13.18
C LYS A 14 7.66 -8.90 -12.17
N GLU A 15 8.94 -8.83 -11.88
CA GLU A 15 9.42 -7.87 -10.90
C GLU A 15 9.13 -6.44 -11.32
N GLY A 16 9.37 -6.10 -12.57
CA GLY A 16 9.09 -4.76 -13.07
C GLY A 16 7.62 -4.45 -13.10
N VAL A 17 6.79 -5.41 -13.41
CA VAL A 17 5.35 -5.17 -13.54
C VAL A 17 4.64 -5.10 -12.19
N ASN A 18 5.33 -5.41 -11.11
CA ASN A 18 4.74 -5.31 -9.79
C ASN A 18 4.75 -3.89 -9.25
N ILE A 19 5.32 -2.94 -9.94
CA ILE A 19 5.39 -1.55 -9.52
C ILE A 19 4.49 -0.72 -10.42
N GLU A 20 3.56 0.03 -9.83
CA GLU A 20 2.67 0.93 -10.55
C GLU A 20 2.70 2.32 -9.95
N THR A 21 2.82 3.33 -10.81
CA THR A 21 2.75 4.72 -10.39
C THR A 21 1.33 5.22 -10.52
N LYS A 22 0.83 5.89 -9.49
CA LYS A 22 -0.51 6.48 -9.49
C LYS A 22 -0.41 7.98 -9.23
N SER A 23 -1.08 8.77 -10.05
CA SER A 23 -1.12 10.23 -9.92
C SER A 23 -2.50 10.75 -9.57
N SER A 24 -3.46 9.86 -9.35
CA SER A 24 -4.80 10.20 -8.89
C SER A 24 -5.28 9.11 -7.95
N ASN A 25 -6.37 9.39 -7.24
CA ASN A 25 -6.94 8.42 -6.31
C ASN A 25 -7.21 7.09 -7.02
N TYR A 26 -6.95 6.02 -6.32
CA TYR A 26 -7.04 4.69 -6.90
C TYR A 26 -7.69 3.73 -5.93
N THR A 27 -8.62 2.93 -6.43
CA THR A 27 -9.24 1.86 -5.64
C THR A 27 -8.46 0.58 -5.87
N VAL A 28 -7.76 0.13 -4.83
CA VAL A 28 -6.97 -1.09 -4.88
C VAL A 28 -7.90 -2.28 -4.93
N THR A 29 -7.59 -3.26 -5.76
CA THR A 29 -8.40 -4.48 -5.89
C THR A 29 -7.62 -5.68 -5.40
N THR A 30 -8.32 -6.78 -5.17
CA THR A 30 -7.67 -8.02 -4.73
C THR A 30 -6.70 -8.55 -5.80
N GLY A 31 -6.95 -8.23 -7.07
CA GLY A 31 -6.04 -8.60 -8.15
C GLY A 31 -4.71 -7.86 -8.10
N ASP A 32 -4.63 -6.79 -7.32
CA ASP A 32 -3.40 -6.02 -7.16
C ASP A 32 -2.47 -6.58 -6.07
N SER A 33 -2.84 -7.68 -5.43
CA SER A 33 -2.04 -8.21 -4.33
C SER A 33 -0.61 -8.49 -4.77
N GLY A 34 0.33 -8.09 -3.94
CA GLY A 34 1.77 -8.20 -4.23
C GLY A 34 2.37 -6.99 -4.93
N LYS A 35 1.54 -6.03 -5.33
CA LYS A 35 2.03 -4.84 -6.04
C LYS A 35 2.60 -3.80 -5.08
N THR A 36 3.51 -2.99 -5.62
CA THR A 36 3.99 -1.77 -5.00
C THR A 36 3.42 -0.59 -5.77
N PHE A 37 2.66 0.26 -5.07
CA PHE A 37 2.13 1.49 -5.64
C PHE A 37 3.02 2.65 -5.24
N VAL A 38 3.36 3.50 -6.21
CA VAL A 38 4.25 4.64 -6.01
C VAL A 38 3.49 5.90 -6.40
N SER A 39 3.53 6.93 -5.56
CA SER A 39 2.92 8.21 -5.90
C SER A 39 3.89 9.34 -5.63
N SER A 40 3.94 10.29 -6.59
CA SER A 40 4.66 11.54 -6.45
C SER A 40 3.69 12.73 -6.47
N THR A 41 2.39 12.46 -6.37
CA THR A 41 1.33 13.47 -6.43
C THR A 41 0.74 13.66 -5.05
N ASP A 42 0.64 14.91 -4.60
CA ASP A 42 0.10 15.24 -3.29
C ASP A 42 -1.37 14.83 -3.19
N GLY A 43 -1.72 14.21 -2.07
CA GLY A 43 -3.11 13.95 -1.73
C GLY A 43 -3.71 12.71 -2.37
N VAL A 44 -2.91 11.86 -2.99
CA VAL A 44 -3.44 10.60 -3.55
C VAL A 44 -3.93 9.70 -2.42
N VAL A 45 -5.14 9.20 -2.58
CA VAL A 45 -5.77 8.27 -1.64
C VAL A 45 -5.88 6.90 -2.31
N PHE A 46 -5.36 5.89 -1.64
CA PHE A 46 -5.53 4.50 -2.04
C PHE A 46 -6.63 3.89 -1.18
N THR A 47 -7.75 3.55 -1.80
CA THR A 47 -8.86 2.90 -1.11
C THR A 47 -8.64 1.39 -1.16
N LEU A 48 -8.61 0.75 0.00
CA LEU A 48 -8.32 -0.66 0.10
C LEU A 48 -9.57 -1.50 -0.16
N PRO A 49 -9.42 -2.72 -0.67
CA PRO A 49 -10.55 -3.62 -0.82
C PRO A 49 -11.00 -4.12 0.56
N ALA A 50 -12.19 -4.73 0.60
CA ALA A 50 -12.64 -5.40 1.81
C ALA A 50 -11.61 -6.46 2.20
N ILE A 51 -11.35 -6.59 3.50
CA ILE A 51 -10.31 -7.49 3.99
C ILE A 51 -10.71 -8.94 3.73
N ALA A 52 -9.72 -9.73 3.31
CA ALA A 52 -9.87 -11.18 3.13
C ALA A 52 -8.49 -11.79 3.27
N ILE A 53 -8.42 -13.10 3.35
CA ILE A 53 -7.15 -13.81 3.63
C ILE A 53 -6.14 -13.61 2.50
N GLY A 54 -4.90 -13.34 2.86
CA GLY A 54 -3.77 -13.54 1.95
C GLY A 54 -3.39 -12.39 1.05
N TYR A 55 -3.84 -11.17 1.33
CA TYR A 55 -3.47 -10.01 0.50
C TYR A 55 -2.38 -9.18 1.14
N SER A 56 -1.52 -8.60 0.30
CA SER A 56 -0.42 -7.76 0.73
C SER A 56 -0.17 -6.67 -0.31
N PHE A 57 0.10 -5.45 0.17
CA PHE A 57 0.38 -4.30 -0.70
C PHE A 57 1.46 -3.44 -0.08
N LYS A 58 2.23 -2.75 -0.94
CA LYS A 58 3.20 -1.76 -0.52
C LYS A 58 2.87 -0.43 -1.18
N PHE A 59 2.99 0.67 -0.40
CA PHE A 59 2.71 2.02 -0.90
C PHE A 59 3.91 2.90 -0.59
N VAL A 60 4.41 3.61 -1.60
CA VAL A 60 5.63 4.43 -1.49
C VAL A 60 5.30 5.86 -1.85
N ASN A 61 5.73 6.79 -1.00
CA ASN A 61 5.69 8.22 -1.29
C ASN A 61 7.02 8.61 -1.92
N ASN A 62 6.99 8.92 -3.22
CA ASN A 62 8.21 9.21 -3.97
C ASN A 62 8.35 10.68 -4.32
N ALA A 63 7.71 11.55 -3.56
CA ALA A 63 7.83 12.99 -3.75
C ALA A 63 8.95 13.57 -2.89
N PRO A 64 9.46 14.76 -3.24
CA PRO A 64 10.44 15.43 -2.40
C PRO A 64 9.96 15.62 -0.98
N HIS A 65 10.88 15.84 -0.05
CA HIS A 65 10.54 16.00 1.37
C HIS A 65 9.51 17.10 1.57
N GLY A 66 8.45 16.79 2.33
CA GLY A 66 7.42 17.74 2.67
C GLY A 66 6.46 18.10 1.54
N ALA A 67 6.51 17.40 0.42
CA ALA A 67 5.71 17.76 -0.75
C ALA A 67 4.37 17.05 -0.84
N ASN A 68 4.26 15.84 -0.30
CA ASN A 68 3.08 14.98 -0.47
C ASN A 68 2.57 14.42 0.82
N ALA A 69 1.24 14.34 0.92
CA ALA A 69 0.59 13.36 1.79
C ALA A 69 0.26 12.13 0.95
N LEU A 70 0.31 10.95 1.56
CA LEU A 70 -0.13 9.70 0.96
C LEU A 70 -1.06 9.02 1.94
N THR A 71 -2.24 8.63 1.49
CA THR A 71 -3.29 8.13 2.37
C THR A 71 -3.74 6.73 1.95
N LEU A 72 -3.85 5.85 2.93
CA LEU A 72 -4.51 4.55 2.77
C LEU A 72 -5.86 4.63 3.47
N SER A 73 -6.93 4.37 2.73
CA SER A 73 -8.28 4.44 3.26
C SER A 73 -8.91 3.04 3.27
N PRO A 74 -9.20 2.48 4.44
CA PRO A 74 -9.76 1.13 4.49
C PRO A 74 -11.24 1.15 4.14
N ASN A 75 -11.78 -0.03 3.85
CA ASN A 75 -13.22 -0.23 3.75
C ASN A 75 -13.86 0.17 5.08
N ALA A 76 -15.10 0.67 5.03
CA ALA A 76 -15.78 1.21 6.21
C ALA A 76 -15.91 0.20 7.36
N SER A 77 -15.90 -1.08 7.05
CA SER A 77 -16.01 -2.14 8.06
C SER A 77 -14.66 -2.68 8.51
N ASP A 78 -13.57 -2.13 7.98
CA ASP A 78 -12.22 -2.62 8.24
C ASP A 78 -11.37 -1.52 8.85
N GLY A 79 -10.30 -1.92 9.55
CA GLY A 79 -9.33 -0.99 10.09
C GLY A 79 -7.93 -1.29 9.58
N ILE A 80 -7.00 -0.42 9.93
CA ILE A 80 -5.57 -0.62 9.69
C ILE A 80 -4.90 -0.52 11.06
N THR A 81 -4.27 -1.59 11.50
CA THR A 81 -3.61 -1.60 12.81
C THR A 81 -2.29 -0.84 12.73
N TYR A 82 -2.21 0.25 13.46
CA TYR A 82 -0.98 1.03 13.56
C TYR A 82 -1.01 1.84 14.86
N ALA A 83 0.13 1.93 15.53
CA ALA A 83 0.31 2.73 16.75
C ALA A 83 -0.74 2.42 17.82
N GLY A 84 -1.12 1.14 17.93
CA GLY A 84 -2.06 0.69 18.95
C GLY A 84 -3.52 0.90 18.62
N SER A 85 -3.84 1.34 17.41
CA SER A 85 -5.22 1.55 16.99
C SER A 85 -5.54 0.70 15.77
N SER A 86 -6.73 0.11 15.75
CA SER A 86 -7.26 -0.62 14.59
C SER A 86 -8.73 -0.25 14.36
N THR A 87 -9.10 0.96 14.73
CA THR A 87 -10.47 1.45 14.59
C THR A 87 -10.90 1.41 13.13
N ASP A 88 -12.11 0.92 12.89
CA ASP A 88 -12.67 0.82 11.55
C ASP A 88 -12.79 2.20 10.89
N ASP A 89 -12.67 2.19 9.57
CA ASP A 89 -12.89 3.36 8.72
C ASP A 89 -11.95 4.52 9.03
N LYS A 90 -10.79 4.24 9.60
CA LYS A 90 -9.80 5.29 9.91
C LYS A 90 -8.58 5.13 9.01
N ASP A 91 -8.27 6.20 8.30
CA ASP A 91 -7.17 6.24 7.34
C ASP A 91 -5.81 6.17 8.02
N LEU A 92 -4.84 5.67 7.29
CA LEU A 92 -3.42 5.75 7.65
C LEU A 92 -2.76 6.75 6.70
N ILE A 93 -2.12 7.78 7.24
CA ILE A 93 -1.64 8.90 6.46
C ILE A 93 -0.15 9.13 6.68
N ASN A 94 0.61 9.17 5.57
CA ASN A 94 1.98 9.69 5.58
C ASN A 94 1.86 11.21 5.56
N THR A 95 2.07 11.84 6.69
CA THR A 95 1.79 13.26 6.90
C THR A 95 2.68 14.12 6.03
N LYS A 96 2.07 15.04 5.29
CA LYS A 96 2.78 15.86 4.30
C LYS A 96 3.96 16.60 4.89
N ALA A 97 3.76 17.27 6.02
CA ALA A 97 4.78 18.14 6.59
C ALA A 97 6.06 17.40 6.98
N THR A 98 5.95 16.13 7.30
CA THR A 98 7.08 15.30 7.74
C THR A 98 7.45 14.21 6.74
N SER A 99 6.79 14.20 5.59
CA SER A 99 7.05 13.17 4.58
C SER A 99 8.44 13.34 3.99
N LYS A 100 9.04 12.23 3.62
CA LYS A 100 10.34 12.20 2.98
C LYS A 100 10.27 11.28 1.77
N GLN A 101 11.04 11.60 0.76
CA GLN A 101 11.10 10.78 -0.42
C GLN A 101 11.53 9.36 -0.03
N GLY A 102 10.76 8.37 -0.45
CA GLY A 102 11.02 6.97 -0.14
C GLY A 102 10.30 6.46 1.10
N ASP A 103 9.51 7.28 1.78
CA ASP A 103 8.67 6.79 2.86
C ASP A 103 7.71 5.74 2.31
N PHE A 104 7.49 4.68 3.08
CA PHE A 104 6.63 3.59 2.59
C PHE A 104 5.95 2.87 3.74
N VAL A 105 4.90 2.13 3.38
CA VAL A 105 4.20 1.24 4.30
C VAL A 105 3.84 -0.04 3.57
N VAL A 106 4.03 -1.17 4.24
CA VAL A 106 3.58 -2.49 3.74
C VAL A 106 2.49 -2.97 4.66
N ILE A 107 1.37 -3.37 4.08
CA ILE A 107 0.24 -3.90 4.83
C ILE A 107 -0.08 -5.31 4.36
N SER A 108 -0.63 -6.10 5.26
CA SER A 108 -1.08 -7.46 4.97
C SER A 108 -2.40 -7.72 5.66
N SER A 109 -3.27 -8.44 4.99
CA SER A 109 -4.52 -8.89 5.58
C SER A 109 -4.32 -10.13 6.46
N LEU A 110 -3.18 -10.79 6.35
CA LEU A 110 -2.87 -12.03 7.06
C LEU A 110 -3.99 -13.05 6.83
N ASP A 111 -4.65 -13.51 7.89
CA ASP A 111 -5.74 -14.48 7.78
C ASP A 111 -7.10 -13.83 7.49
N GLY A 112 -7.15 -12.51 7.38
CA GLY A 112 -8.38 -11.81 7.00
C GLY A 112 -9.41 -11.67 8.09
N THR A 113 -9.06 -11.94 9.35
CA THR A 113 -10.04 -11.95 10.45
C THR A 113 -10.01 -10.71 11.32
N ALA A 114 -8.95 -9.91 11.21
CA ALA A 114 -8.83 -8.70 12.00
C ALA A 114 -8.73 -7.49 11.07
N ALA A 115 -7.92 -6.53 11.41
CA ALA A 115 -7.66 -5.37 10.55
C ALA A 115 -6.49 -5.66 9.62
N TRP A 116 -6.29 -4.78 8.65
CA TRP A 116 -5.03 -4.77 7.89
C TRP A 116 -3.89 -4.52 8.87
N GLN A 117 -2.80 -5.27 8.74
CA GLN A 117 -1.66 -5.16 9.65
C GLN A 117 -0.52 -4.45 8.93
N VAL A 118 0.03 -3.42 9.56
CA VAL A 118 1.26 -2.78 9.06
C VAL A 118 2.42 -3.71 9.43
N THR A 119 3.05 -4.27 8.41
CA THR A 119 4.15 -5.21 8.62
C THR A 119 5.51 -4.54 8.48
N GLN A 120 5.59 -3.45 7.71
CA GLN A 120 6.80 -2.64 7.58
C GLN A 120 6.40 -1.20 7.37
N VAL A 121 7.18 -0.28 7.91
CA VAL A 121 6.93 1.15 7.74
C VAL A 121 8.24 1.91 7.80
N ARG A 122 8.36 2.92 6.96
CA ARG A 122 9.46 3.89 6.99
C ARG A 122 8.86 5.27 6.86
N GLY A 123 9.19 6.13 7.80
CA GLY A 123 8.69 7.50 7.80
C GLY A 123 7.64 7.74 8.85
N THR A 124 7.08 8.92 8.84
CA THR A 124 6.10 9.34 9.84
C THR A 124 4.68 9.15 9.29
N PHE A 125 3.96 8.22 9.90
CA PHE A 125 2.57 7.95 9.57
C PHE A 125 1.71 8.23 10.80
N ALA A 126 0.46 8.59 10.57
CA ALA A 126 -0.51 8.85 11.63
C ALA A 126 -1.85 8.26 11.24
N LYS A 127 -2.59 7.83 12.26
CA LYS A 127 -3.97 7.39 12.06
C LYS A 127 -4.88 8.60 12.09
N GLU A 128 -5.90 8.55 11.25
CA GLU A 128 -6.98 9.54 11.31
C GLU A 128 -7.65 9.51 12.66
N SER A 129 -8.02 10.69 13.18
CA SER A 129 -8.66 10.80 14.50
C SER A 129 -10.06 10.24 14.52
#